data_8cd79b5bc64017af353ce8da6f1bbfac
#
_entry.id   8cd79b5bc64017af353ce8da6f1bbfac
#
_cell.length_a   1.000
_cell.length_b   1.000
_cell.length_c   1.000
_cell.angle_alpha   90.00
_cell.angle_beta   90.00
_cell.angle_gamma   90.00
#
_symmetry.space_group_name_H-M   'P 1'
#
loop_
_entity.id
_entity.type
_entity.pdbx_description
1 polymer ?
#
loop_
_entity_poly.entity_id
_entity_poly.type
_entity_poly.pdbx_seq_one_letter_code
_entity_poly.pdbx_strand_id
1 'polypeptide(L)'
;MAQEKFAIIGAGHFGQAISRALSAKGFEVLVIEKDINVVQEIADDVAYAVCVDAINKRALLNENILSFDAVIVAIGNDFMGRLLCVANLIDLGVKRIICRVMGSSQKTILEKMGITELLSPEDEVGALIAERLSNPNIISYLQLADDYKIAEIISPAKLIGLSLGDINFRDNHRLSLITIRRTYEKVINDQLGTEQHILGVPDNKTIIQDGDVFVLFGKEHDIDNFIKINL
;
A
#
# COMPACT_ATOMS: atom_id res chain seq x y z
N MET A 1 15.57 21.69 -4.04
CA MET A 1 14.42 21.24 -4.84
C MET A 1 13.19 21.83 -4.17
N ALA A 2 12.17 22.29 -4.94
CA ALA A 2 10.93 22.74 -4.32
C ALA A 2 10.28 21.54 -3.62
N GLN A 3 9.68 21.79 -2.46
CA GLN A 3 8.95 20.76 -1.71
C GLN A 3 7.67 20.40 -2.48
N GLU A 4 7.43 19.10 -2.71
CA GLU A 4 6.20 18.65 -3.36
C GLU A 4 4.99 18.91 -2.46
N LYS A 5 3.85 19.25 -3.09
CA LYS A 5 2.61 19.64 -2.45
C LYS A 5 1.46 18.75 -2.90
N PHE A 6 0.68 18.29 -1.94
CA PHE A 6 -0.45 17.40 -2.19
C PHE A 6 -1.74 17.96 -1.59
N ALA A 7 -2.82 17.90 -2.36
CA ALA A 7 -4.15 18.22 -1.85
C ALA A 7 -4.98 16.95 -1.70
N ILE A 8 -5.59 16.75 -0.53
CA ILE A 8 -6.47 15.63 -0.24
C ILE A 8 -7.90 16.15 -0.07
N ILE A 9 -8.81 15.66 -0.89
CA ILE A 9 -10.22 16.03 -0.86
C ILE A 9 -11.03 14.91 -0.25
N GLY A 10 -11.62 15.19 0.92
CA GLY A 10 -12.31 14.23 1.76
C GLY A 10 -11.41 13.67 2.86
N ALA A 11 -11.73 14.02 4.12
CA ALA A 11 -10.96 13.63 5.30
C ALA A 11 -11.65 12.52 6.12
N GLY A 12 -12.29 11.56 5.46
CA GLY A 12 -12.65 10.30 6.09
C GLY A 12 -11.39 9.50 6.49
N HIS A 13 -11.55 8.33 7.11
CA HIS A 13 -10.41 7.52 7.60
C HIS A 13 -9.29 7.34 6.56
N PHE A 14 -9.66 7.08 5.30
CA PHE A 14 -8.67 6.90 4.21
C PHE A 14 -7.92 8.20 3.87
N GLY A 15 -8.66 9.32 3.74
CA GLY A 15 -8.06 10.63 3.47
C GLY A 15 -7.14 11.08 4.60
N GLN A 16 -7.56 10.93 5.86
CA GLN A 16 -6.72 11.23 7.04
C GLN A 16 -5.45 10.38 7.07
N ALA A 17 -5.55 9.06 6.77
CA ALA A 17 -4.40 8.17 6.75
C ALA A 17 -3.35 8.60 5.70
N ILE A 18 -3.79 8.95 4.48
CA ILE A 18 -2.90 9.47 3.43
C ILE A 18 -2.28 10.80 3.86
N SER A 19 -3.08 11.73 4.41
CA SER A 19 -2.64 13.05 4.82
C SER A 19 -1.52 12.97 5.87
N ARG A 20 -1.74 12.17 6.93
CA ARG A 20 -0.72 11.94 7.97
C ARG A 20 0.55 11.29 7.41
N ALA A 21 0.40 10.30 6.52
CA ALA A 21 1.53 9.60 5.92
C ALA A 21 2.40 10.54 5.04
N LEU A 22 1.78 11.44 4.28
CA LEU A 22 2.47 12.43 3.46
C LEU A 22 3.13 13.50 4.34
N SER A 23 2.44 14.02 5.36
CA SER A 23 3.00 14.98 6.32
C SER A 23 4.20 14.40 7.07
N ALA A 24 4.13 13.13 7.51
CA ALA A 24 5.25 12.45 8.17
C ALA A 24 6.49 12.28 7.29
N LYS A 25 6.30 12.30 5.96
CA LYS A 25 7.40 12.33 4.97
C LYS A 25 7.94 13.72 4.67
N GLY A 26 7.35 14.75 5.29
CA GLY A 26 7.76 16.14 5.15
C GLY A 26 7.17 16.87 3.94
N PHE A 27 6.13 16.32 3.29
CA PHE A 27 5.42 17.00 2.20
C PHE A 27 4.45 18.06 2.74
N GLU A 28 4.20 19.10 1.94
CA GLU A 28 3.18 20.09 2.22
C GLU A 28 1.80 19.54 1.83
N VAL A 29 0.91 19.40 2.82
CA VAL A 29 -0.41 18.77 2.63
C VAL A 29 -1.52 19.77 2.92
N LEU A 30 -2.44 19.93 1.95
CA LEU A 30 -3.73 20.61 2.11
C LEU A 30 -4.84 19.56 2.21
N VAL A 31 -5.64 19.63 3.25
CA VAL A 31 -6.86 18.83 3.38
C VAL A 31 -8.09 19.72 3.13
N ILE A 32 -8.97 19.27 2.24
CA ILE A 32 -10.26 19.90 1.93
C ILE A 32 -11.37 18.97 2.38
N GLU A 33 -12.19 19.42 3.33
CA GLU A 33 -13.29 18.65 3.89
C GLU A 33 -14.49 19.58 4.13
N LYS A 34 -15.71 19.08 3.98
CA LYS A 34 -16.94 19.87 4.17
C LYS A 34 -17.42 19.91 5.62
N ASP A 35 -17.03 18.94 6.43
CA ASP A 35 -17.39 18.87 7.85
C ASP A 35 -16.33 19.55 8.72
N ILE A 36 -16.70 20.63 9.38
CA ILE A 36 -15.80 21.40 10.23
C ILE A 36 -15.22 20.60 11.40
N ASN A 37 -15.96 19.62 11.93
CA ASN A 37 -15.46 18.80 13.02
C ASN A 37 -14.30 17.91 12.53
N VAL A 38 -14.44 17.33 11.35
CA VAL A 38 -13.40 16.51 10.72
C VAL A 38 -12.17 17.35 10.34
N VAL A 39 -12.39 18.59 9.89
CA VAL A 39 -11.30 19.57 9.66
C VAL A 39 -10.51 19.82 10.94
N GLN A 40 -11.19 20.03 12.06
CA GLN A 40 -10.54 20.25 13.36
C GLN A 40 -9.73 19.03 13.84
N GLU A 41 -10.21 17.80 13.57
CA GLU A 41 -9.50 16.58 13.95
C GLU A 41 -8.16 16.39 13.23
N ILE A 42 -8.03 16.89 11.98
CA ILE A 42 -6.82 16.70 11.17
C ILE A 42 -5.90 17.93 11.16
N ALA A 43 -6.37 19.07 11.66
CA ALA A 43 -5.69 20.35 11.51
C ALA A 43 -4.25 20.35 12.06
N ASP A 44 -4.01 19.66 13.17
CA ASP A 44 -2.68 19.61 13.79
C ASP A 44 -1.70 18.66 13.09
N ASP A 45 -2.19 17.79 12.20
CA ASP A 45 -1.42 16.75 11.54
C ASP A 45 -0.91 17.17 10.13
N VAL A 46 -1.43 18.29 9.59
CA VAL A 46 -1.17 18.72 8.21
C VAL A 46 -0.80 20.21 8.13
N ALA A 47 -0.23 20.64 7.00
CA ALA A 47 0.13 22.04 6.82
C ALA A 47 -1.10 22.96 6.75
N TYR A 48 -2.17 22.52 6.08
CA TYR A 48 -3.41 23.26 5.94
C TYR A 48 -4.61 22.32 5.96
N ALA A 49 -5.64 22.71 6.70
CA ALA A 49 -6.94 22.04 6.68
C ALA A 49 -8.05 23.09 6.53
N VAL A 50 -8.91 22.92 5.52
CA VAL A 50 -9.93 23.92 5.18
C VAL A 50 -11.31 23.27 5.10
N CYS A 51 -12.32 24.00 5.63
CA CYS A 51 -13.70 23.58 5.59
C CYS A 51 -14.36 24.10 4.30
N VAL A 52 -14.35 23.28 3.25
CA VAL A 52 -14.81 23.65 1.91
C VAL A 52 -15.54 22.49 1.27
N ASP A 53 -16.65 22.78 0.59
CA ASP A 53 -17.32 21.81 -0.28
C ASP A 53 -16.62 21.75 -1.64
N ALA A 54 -15.96 20.63 -1.92
CA ALA A 54 -15.19 20.40 -3.14
C ALA A 54 -16.04 20.29 -4.42
N ILE A 55 -17.37 20.22 -4.31
CA ILE A 55 -18.29 20.35 -5.47
C ILE A 55 -18.28 21.80 -5.98
N ASN A 56 -17.91 22.75 -5.16
CA ASN A 56 -17.85 24.16 -5.55
C ASN A 56 -16.52 24.49 -6.24
N LYS A 57 -16.55 24.60 -7.56
CA LYS A 57 -15.38 24.88 -8.41
C LYS A 57 -14.65 26.18 -8.02
N ARG A 58 -15.40 27.24 -7.62
CA ARG A 58 -14.77 28.52 -7.18
C ARG A 58 -14.05 28.36 -5.87
N ALA A 59 -14.56 27.55 -4.96
CA ALA A 59 -13.92 27.28 -3.69
C ALA A 59 -12.58 26.53 -3.89
N LEU A 60 -12.53 25.55 -4.79
CA LEU A 60 -11.26 24.87 -5.15
C LEU A 60 -10.23 25.85 -5.73
N LEU A 61 -10.65 26.80 -6.55
CA LEU A 61 -9.73 27.82 -7.08
C LEU A 61 -9.20 28.75 -5.98
N ASN A 62 -10.04 29.13 -5.01
CA ASN A 62 -9.61 29.99 -3.89
C ASN A 62 -8.54 29.31 -3.02
N GLU A 63 -8.57 27.96 -2.92
CA GLU A 63 -7.55 27.16 -2.26
C GLU A 63 -6.32 26.90 -3.14
N ASN A 64 -6.22 27.59 -4.28
CA ASN A 64 -5.09 27.50 -5.19
C ASN A 64 -4.76 26.06 -5.63
N ILE A 65 -5.81 25.27 -5.89
CA ILE A 65 -5.71 23.81 -6.17
C ILE A 65 -4.74 23.46 -7.32
N LEU A 66 -4.53 24.39 -8.25
CA LEU A 66 -3.65 24.22 -9.41
C LEU A 66 -2.15 24.25 -9.05
N SER A 67 -1.81 24.70 -7.84
CA SER A 67 -0.41 24.77 -7.38
C SER A 67 0.10 23.45 -6.83
N PHE A 68 -0.77 22.44 -6.67
CA PHE A 68 -0.42 21.16 -6.12
C PHE A 68 0.08 20.18 -7.19
N ASP A 69 1.06 19.37 -6.84
CA ASP A 69 1.67 18.38 -7.74
C ASP A 69 0.71 17.21 -8.03
N ALA A 70 -0.13 16.86 -7.06
CA ALA A 70 -1.25 15.95 -7.25
C ALA A 70 -2.42 16.27 -6.31
N VAL A 71 -3.63 15.95 -6.77
CA VAL A 71 -4.87 16.05 -6.00
C VAL A 71 -5.46 14.65 -5.81
N ILE A 72 -5.62 14.23 -4.55
CA ILE A 72 -6.17 12.95 -4.17
C ILE A 72 -7.64 13.11 -3.76
N VAL A 73 -8.55 12.53 -4.53
CA VAL A 73 -9.98 12.54 -4.21
C VAL A 73 -10.31 11.30 -3.39
N ALA A 74 -10.38 11.48 -2.07
CA ALA A 74 -10.60 10.43 -1.06
C ALA A 74 -12.04 10.36 -0.54
N ILE A 75 -12.99 11.06 -1.18
CA ILE A 75 -14.42 11.04 -0.82
C ILE A 75 -14.93 9.60 -0.84
N GLY A 76 -15.48 9.12 0.28
CA GLY A 76 -15.92 7.74 0.46
C GLY A 76 -17.34 7.47 -0.09
N ASN A 77 -18.35 7.61 0.77
CA ASN A 77 -19.71 7.13 0.48
C ASN A 77 -20.51 7.98 -0.51
N ASP A 78 -20.11 9.23 -0.77
CA ASP A 78 -20.78 10.12 -1.71
C ASP A 78 -20.17 9.98 -3.12
N PHE A 79 -20.65 9.00 -3.87
CA PHE A 79 -20.15 8.77 -5.25
C PHE A 79 -20.48 9.93 -6.19
N MET A 80 -21.67 10.53 -6.07
CA MET A 80 -22.05 11.66 -6.92
C MET A 80 -21.18 12.88 -6.62
N GLY A 81 -20.98 13.20 -5.34
CA GLY A 81 -20.08 14.28 -4.93
C GLY A 81 -18.65 14.07 -5.41
N ARG A 82 -18.15 12.82 -5.38
CA ARG A 82 -16.84 12.46 -5.93
C ARG A 82 -16.77 12.71 -7.43
N LEU A 83 -17.76 12.28 -8.20
CA LEU A 83 -17.81 12.51 -9.67
C LEU A 83 -17.81 13.99 -10.01
N LEU A 84 -18.64 14.79 -9.32
CA LEU A 84 -18.70 16.23 -9.53
C LEU A 84 -17.38 16.93 -9.15
N CYS A 85 -16.76 16.51 -8.06
CA CYS A 85 -15.44 16.99 -7.67
C CYS A 85 -14.39 16.68 -8.76
N VAL A 86 -14.31 15.43 -9.22
CA VAL A 86 -13.38 15.02 -10.29
C VAL A 86 -13.63 15.80 -11.58
N ALA A 87 -14.89 15.96 -11.99
CA ALA A 87 -15.24 16.76 -13.17
C ALA A 87 -14.76 18.22 -13.04
N ASN A 88 -14.94 18.84 -11.86
CA ASN A 88 -14.43 20.17 -11.60
C ASN A 88 -12.90 20.25 -11.68
N LEU A 89 -12.18 19.26 -11.14
CA LEU A 89 -10.71 19.22 -11.18
C LEU A 89 -10.20 19.07 -12.62
N ILE A 90 -10.85 18.23 -13.44
CA ILE A 90 -10.55 18.10 -14.88
C ILE A 90 -10.79 19.42 -15.60
N ASP A 91 -11.94 20.04 -15.40
CA ASP A 91 -12.31 21.32 -16.01
C ASP A 91 -11.37 22.47 -15.60
N LEU A 92 -10.79 22.40 -14.41
CA LEU A 92 -9.79 23.36 -13.91
C LEU A 92 -8.40 23.11 -14.51
N GLY A 93 -8.18 21.94 -15.12
CA GLY A 93 -6.90 21.57 -15.68
C GLY A 93 -5.88 21.09 -14.65
N VAL A 94 -6.34 20.47 -13.56
CA VAL A 94 -5.46 19.79 -12.59
C VAL A 94 -4.71 18.68 -13.30
N LYS A 95 -3.37 18.69 -13.21
CA LYS A 95 -2.48 17.83 -14.01
C LYS A 95 -2.50 16.37 -13.59
N ARG A 96 -2.61 16.12 -12.28
CA ARG A 96 -2.57 14.77 -11.72
C ARG A 96 -3.68 14.61 -10.70
N ILE A 97 -4.62 13.73 -11.02
CA ILE A 97 -5.76 13.40 -10.16
C ILE A 97 -5.69 11.92 -9.82
N ILE A 98 -5.65 11.63 -8.53
CA ILE A 98 -5.72 10.27 -8.00
C ILE A 98 -7.08 10.12 -7.34
N CYS A 99 -7.83 9.07 -7.66
CA CYS A 99 -9.20 8.96 -7.16
C CYS A 99 -9.45 7.60 -6.50
N ARG A 100 -10.06 7.63 -5.31
CA ARG A 100 -10.58 6.42 -4.67
C ARG A 100 -11.79 5.90 -5.42
N VAL A 101 -11.84 4.58 -5.62
CA VAL A 101 -12.98 3.89 -6.23
C VAL A 101 -13.50 2.79 -5.30
N MET A 102 -14.79 2.47 -5.45
CA MET A 102 -15.45 1.37 -4.74
C MET A 102 -16.18 0.51 -5.78
N GLY A 103 -15.56 -0.61 -6.14
CA GLY A 103 -16.09 -1.57 -7.10
C GLY A 103 -15.92 -1.18 -8.58
N SER A 104 -16.15 -2.15 -9.44
CA SER A 104 -15.84 -2.10 -10.89
C SER A 104 -16.62 -1.03 -11.67
N SER A 105 -17.88 -0.80 -11.32
CA SER A 105 -18.72 0.19 -12.03
C SER A 105 -18.20 1.62 -11.86
N GLN A 106 -17.79 1.99 -10.64
CA GLN A 106 -17.21 3.31 -10.37
C GLN A 106 -15.85 3.45 -11.07
N LYS A 107 -15.04 2.41 -11.06
CA LYS A 107 -13.76 2.34 -11.77
C LYS A 107 -13.96 2.65 -13.25
N THR A 108 -14.88 1.93 -13.92
CA THR A 108 -15.16 2.12 -15.34
C THR A 108 -15.62 3.55 -15.68
N ILE A 109 -16.41 4.19 -14.82
CA ILE A 109 -16.86 5.56 -15.04
C ILE A 109 -15.69 6.54 -14.97
N LEU A 110 -14.85 6.44 -13.92
CA LEU A 110 -13.72 7.33 -13.73
C LEU A 110 -12.64 7.14 -14.81
N GLU A 111 -12.40 5.90 -15.26
CA GLU A 111 -11.52 5.61 -16.40
C GLU A 111 -12.02 6.30 -17.69
N LYS A 112 -13.35 6.26 -17.95
CA LYS A 112 -13.95 6.97 -19.09
C LYS A 112 -13.86 8.49 -18.96
N MET A 113 -13.76 9.03 -17.76
CA MET A 113 -13.48 10.44 -17.51
C MET A 113 -11.98 10.79 -17.69
N GLY A 114 -11.12 9.81 -17.97
CA GLY A 114 -9.69 10.02 -18.20
C GLY A 114 -8.84 9.92 -16.95
N ILE A 115 -9.38 9.45 -15.81
CA ILE A 115 -8.60 9.22 -14.59
C ILE A 115 -7.91 7.88 -14.70
N THR A 116 -6.59 7.89 -14.66
CA THR A 116 -5.73 6.69 -14.79
C THR A 116 -5.21 6.18 -13.47
N GLU A 117 -5.14 7.03 -12.45
CA GLU A 117 -4.68 6.66 -11.11
C GLU A 117 -5.89 6.43 -10.18
N LEU A 118 -6.28 5.17 -10.04
CA LEU A 118 -7.43 4.76 -9.25
C LEU A 118 -6.97 3.88 -8.08
N LEU A 119 -7.49 4.15 -6.89
CA LEU A 119 -7.17 3.43 -5.65
C LEU A 119 -8.40 2.67 -5.16
N SER A 120 -8.28 1.38 -4.97
CA SER A 120 -9.33 0.49 -4.42
C SER A 120 -8.85 -0.17 -3.12
N PRO A 121 -8.66 0.60 -2.04
CA PRO A 121 -8.03 0.06 -0.81
C PRO A 121 -8.81 -1.11 -0.21
N GLU A 122 -10.13 -1.14 -0.34
CA GLU A 122 -10.95 -2.25 0.15
C GLU A 122 -10.69 -3.53 -0.65
N ASP A 123 -10.59 -3.44 -1.98
CA ASP A 123 -10.34 -4.61 -2.83
C ASP A 123 -8.92 -5.14 -2.62
N GLU A 124 -7.93 -4.24 -2.52
CA GLU A 124 -6.53 -4.57 -2.29
C GLU A 124 -6.32 -5.26 -0.94
N VAL A 125 -6.86 -4.69 0.14
CA VAL A 125 -6.77 -5.27 1.48
C VAL A 125 -7.61 -6.55 1.58
N GLY A 126 -8.79 -6.58 0.95
CA GLY A 126 -9.64 -7.77 0.90
C GLY A 126 -8.94 -8.95 0.24
N ALA A 127 -8.28 -8.73 -0.90
CA ALA A 127 -7.49 -9.75 -1.59
C ALA A 127 -6.33 -10.26 -0.71
N LEU A 128 -5.62 -9.36 -0.04
CA LEU A 128 -4.53 -9.72 0.88
C LEU A 128 -5.02 -10.59 2.04
N ILE A 129 -6.15 -10.25 2.64
CA ILE A 129 -6.73 -11.04 3.75
C ILE A 129 -7.20 -12.40 3.26
N ALA A 130 -7.87 -12.46 2.10
CA ALA A 130 -8.31 -13.72 1.50
C ALA A 130 -7.13 -14.67 1.25
N GLU A 131 -6.02 -14.15 0.71
CA GLU A 131 -4.80 -14.93 0.51
C GLU A 131 -4.22 -15.47 1.83
N ARG A 132 -4.11 -14.62 2.85
CA ARG A 132 -3.62 -15.05 4.18
C ARG A 132 -4.50 -16.12 4.84
N LEU A 133 -5.82 -16.05 4.65
CA LEU A 133 -6.74 -17.04 5.18
C LEU A 133 -6.66 -18.35 4.40
N SER A 134 -6.44 -18.29 3.09
CA SER A 134 -6.28 -19.46 2.23
C SER A 134 -4.93 -20.16 2.42
N ASN A 135 -3.89 -19.38 2.65
CA ASN A 135 -2.49 -19.82 2.82
C ASN A 135 -1.88 -19.18 4.08
N PRO A 136 -2.11 -19.75 5.29
CA PRO A 136 -1.62 -19.15 6.54
C PRO A 136 -0.09 -18.95 6.61
N ASN A 137 0.67 -19.66 5.77
CA ASN A 137 2.12 -19.50 5.68
C ASN A 137 2.56 -18.27 4.87
N ILE A 138 1.65 -17.66 4.09
CA ILE A 138 1.92 -16.42 3.35
C ILE A 138 1.65 -15.22 4.27
N ILE A 139 2.70 -14.47 4.57
CA ILE A 139 2.62 -13.26 5.39
C ILE A 139 2.16 -12.06 4.56
N SER A 140 2.79 -11.89 3.39
CA SER A 140 2.51 -10.80 2.46
C SER A 140 2.90 -11.21 1.04
N TYR A 141 2.36 -10.51 0.04
CA TYR A 141 2.78 -10.70 -1.35
C TYR A 141 2.61 -9.41 -2.17
N LEU A 142 3.37 -9.33 -3.24
CA LEU A 142 3.22 -8.35 -4.31
C LEU A 142 2.87 -9.11 -5.59
N GLN A 143 1.66 -8.90 -6.11
CA GLN A 143 1.24 -9.48 -7.38
C GLN A 143 1.94 -8.77 -8.54
N LEU A 144 2.45 -9.53 -9.49
CA LEU A 144 3.06 -9.05 -10.72
C LEU A 144 2.24 -9.54 -11.93
N ALA A 145 2.67 -9.17 -13.15
CA ALA A 145 2.05 -9.66 -14.37
C ALA A 145 2.29 -11.17 -14.57
N ASP A 146 1.49 -11.81 -15.43
CA ASP A 146 1.65 -13.20 -15.88
C ASP A 146 1.67 -14.25 -14.73
N ASP A 147 0.86 -14.03 -13.70
CA ASP A 147 0.73 -14.88 -12.50
C ASP A 147 2.02 -15.02 -11.68
N TYR A 148 3.00 -14.11 -11.85
CA TYR A 148 4.15 -14.02 -10.98
C TYR A 148 3.83 -13.21 -9.73
N LYS A 149 4.45 -13.61 -8.61
CA LYS A 149 4.41 -12.84 -7.36
C LYS A 149 5.74 -12.87 -6.62
N ILE A 150 5.96 -11.83 -5.81
CA ILE A 150 6.94 -11.87 -4.74
C ILE A 150 6.15 -12.13 -3.46
N ALA A 151 6.49 -13.17 -2.72
CA ALA A 151 5.78 -13.54 -1.50
C ALA A 151 6.73 -13.68 -0.31
N GLU A 152 6.29 -13.21 0.85
CA GLU A 152 6.89 -13.53 2.14
C GLU A 152 6.19 -14.75 2.72
N ILE A 153 6.93 -15.82 2.95
CA ILE A 153 6.40 -17.05 3.55
C ILE A 153 7.20 -17.45 4.78
N ILE A 154 6.51 -17.97 5.79
CA ILE A 154 7.17 -18.59 6.94
C ILE A 154 7.94 -19.81 6.43
N SER A 155 9.20 -19.95 6.85
CA SER A 155 10.00 -21.12 6.45
C SER A 155 9.34 -22.41 6.93
N PRO A 156 9.09 -23.38 6.03
CA PRO A 156 8.51 -24.66 6.44
C PRO A 156 9.41 -25.39 7.44
N ALA A 157 8.80 -26.02 8.44
CA ALA A 157 9.52 -26.71 9.51
C ALA A 157 10.49 -27.81 9.02
N LYS A 158 10.13 -28.49 7.92
CA LYS A 158 10.99 -29.52 7.31
C LYS A 158 12.31 -29.01 6.76
N LEU A 159 12.42 -27.71 6.52
CA LEU A 159 13.62 -27.09 5.94
C LEU A 159 14.56 -26.53 6.99
N ILE A 160 14.15 -26.48 8.26
CA ILE A 160 14.98 -25.96 9.36
C ILE A 160 16.25 -26.81 9.49
N GLY A 161 17.40 -26.16 9.55
CA GLY A 161 18.71 -26.81 9.63
C GLY A 161 19.32 -27.20 8.28
N LEU A 162 18.58 -27.16 7.18
CA LEU A 162 19.13 -27.37 5.83
C LEU A 162 19.82 -26.09 5.33
N SER A 163 20.77 -26.26 4.43
CA SER A 163 21.36 -25.15 3.69
C SER A 163 20.49 -24.77 2.48
N LEU A 164 20.60 -23.53 2.01
CA LEU A 164 19.91 -23.10 0.80
C LEU A 164 20.35 -23.89 -0.43
N GLY A 165 21.62 -24.37 -0.46
CA GLY A 165 22.15 -25.22 -1.50
C GLY A 165 21.46 -26.58 -1.56
N ASP A 166 21.09 -27.17 -0.40
CA ASP A 166 20.39 -28.46 -0.33
C ASP A 166 18.97 -28.37 -0.90
N ILE A 167 18.31 -27.22 -0.75
CA ILE A 167 16.94 -27.00 -1.22
C ILE A 167 16.91 -26.76 -2.71
N ASN A 168 17.87 -25.99 -3.24
CA ASN A 168 17.96 -25.61 -4.65
C ASN A 168 16.65 -25.07 -5.23
N PHE A 169 16.21 -23.92 -4.69
CA PHE A 169 14.92 -23.29 -5.02
C PHE A 169 14.66 -23.18 -6.54
N ARG A 170 15.73 -22.88 -7.31
CA ARG A 170 15.58 -22.64 -8.75
C ARG A 170 15.29 -23.90 -9.54
N ASP A 171 16.09 -24.94 -9.34
CA ASP A 171 15.98 -26.15 -10.15
C ASP A 171 14.86 -27.07 -9.68
N ASN A 172 14.66 -27.17 -8.37
CA ASN A 172 13.67 -28.08 -7.79
C ASN A 172 12.26 -27.47 -7.72
N HIS A 173 12.16 -26.13 -7.57
CA HIS A 173 10.88 -25.49 -7.30
C HIS A 173 10.52 -24.36 -8.28
N ARG A 174 11.41 -23.99 -9.23
CA ARG A 174 11.22 -22.85 -10.15
C ARG A 174 11.03 -21.51 -9.43
N LEU A 175 11.57 -21.40 -8.25
CA LEU A 175 11.49 -20.22 -7.41
C LEU A 175 12.86 -19.55 -7.29
N SER A 176 12.87 -18.24 -7.11
CA SER A 176 14.07 -17.51 -6.72
C SER A 176 13.91 -17.00 -5.29
N LEU A 177 14.79 -17.43 -4.39
CA LEU A 177 14.90 -16.83 -3.07
C LEU A 177 15.62 -15.48 -3.22
N ILE A 178 14.92 -14.40 -2.87
CA ILE A 178 15.47 -13.04 -2.93
C ILE A 178 16.29 -12.78 -1.67
N THR A 179 15.70 -13.04 -0.50
CA THR A 179 16.33 -12.86 0.80
C THR A 179 15.60 -13.65 1.88
N ILE A 180 16.14 -13.61 3.08
CA ILE A 180 15.54 -14.15 4.31
C ILE A 180 15.42 -13.00 5.30
N ARG A 181 14.25 -12.85 5.91
CA ARG A 181 14.02 -12.00 7.07
C ARG A 181 14.11 -12.89 8.32
N ARG A 182 15.04 -12.57 9.20
CA ARG A 182 15.31 -13.31 10.45
C ARG A 182 15.01 -12.45 11.65
N THR A 183 14.41 -13.05 12.66
CA THR A 183 14.10 -12.40 13.93
C THR A 183 15.19 -12.75 14.95
N TYR A 184 15.72 -11.73 15.62
CA TYR A 184 16.71 -11.87 16.68
C TYR A 184 16.13 -11.37 18.00
N GLU A 185 16.46 -12.07 19.09
CA GLU A 185 16.16 -11.56 20.42
C GLU A 185 17.10 -10.40 20.78
N LYS A 186 16.54 -9.33 21.32
CA LYS A 186 17.28 -8.16 21.76
C LYS A 186 16.74 -7.68 23.10
N VAL A 187 17.63 -7.34 24.01
CA VAL A 187 17.24 -6.69 25.26
C VAL A 187 17.10 -5.17 25.00
N ILE A 188 15.89 -4.65 25.13
CA ILE A 188 15.56 -3.22 24.98
C ILE A 188 15.00 -2.74 26.32
N ASN A 189 15.69 -1.81 26.98
CA ASN A 189 15.28 -1.26 28.29
C ASN A 189 15.00 -2.35 29.35
N ASP A 190 15.89 -3.31 29.51
CA ASP A 190 15.78 -4.46 30.43
C ASP A 190 14.58 -5.39 30.17
N GLN A 191 13.93 -5.29 29.01
CA GLN A 191 12.89 -6.21 28.55
C GLN A 191 13.36 -6.98 27.32
N LEU A 192 13.04 -8.28 27.27
CA LEU A 192 13.24 -9.10 26.08
C LEU A 192 12.30 -8.61 24.97
N GLY A 193 12.91 -8.11 23.91
CA GLY A 193 12.24 -7.72 22.68
C GLY A 193 12.78 -8.53 21.50
N THR A 194 12.19 -8.33 20.32
CA THR A 194 12.66 -8.94 19.08
C THR A 194 12.96 -7.85 18.04
N GLU A 195 14.02 -8.04 17.27
CA GLU A 195 14.38 -7.19 16.15
C GLU A 195 14.49 -8.04 14.89
N GLN A 196 13.94 -7.53 13.76
CA GLN A 196 13.97 -8.24 12.49
C GLN A 196 15.03 -7.65 11.57
N HIS A 197 15.83 -8.52 10.97
CA HIS A 197 16.85 -8.13 10.00
C HIS A 197 16.73 -8.91 8.71
N ILE A 198 17.10 -8.25 7.61
CA ILE A 198 17.25 -8.87 6.29
C ILE A 198 18.66 -9.38 6.16
N LEU A 199 18.84 -10.64 5.76
CA LEU A 199 20.17 -11.25 5.58
C LEU A 199 20.94 -10.76 4.34
N GLY A 200 20.39 -9.80 3.60
CA GLY A 200 20.94 -9.35 2.31
C GLY A 200 20.70 -10.39 1.21
N VAL A 201 21.72 -10.70 0.42
CA VAL A 201 21.66 -11.76 -0.60
C VAL A 201 22.25 -13.03 0.02
N PRO A 202 21.42 -14.01 0.42
CA PRO A 202 21.90 -15.21 1.07
C PRO A 202 22.66 -16.11 0.08
N ASP A 203 23.68 -16.82 0.57
CA ASP A 203 24.46 -17.76 -0.22
C ASP A 203 23.98 -19.21 0.02
N ASN A 204 24.51 -20.13 -0.79
CA ASN A 204 24.15 -21.54 -0.71
C ASN A 204 24.50 -22.22 0.64
N LYS A 205 25.39 -21.61 1.45
CA LYS A 205 25.77 -22.11 2.77
C LYS A 205 24.89 -21.59 3.88
N THR A 206 24.02 -20.63 3.60
CA THR A 206 23.12 -20.07 4.59
C THR A 206 22.20 -21.17 5.13
N ILE A 207 22.22 -21.37 6.43
CA ILE A 207 21.40 -22.36 7.13
C ILE A 207 20.07 -21.71 7.55
N ILE A 208 18.99 -22.41 7.27
CA ILE A 208 17.63 -21.99 7.65
C ILE A 208 17.43 -22.20 9.14
N GLN A 209 16.87 -21.19 9.79
CA GLN A 209 16.53 -21.20 11.21
C GLN A 209 15.02 -21.18 11.42
N ASP A 210 14.60 -21.62 12.59
CA ASP A 210 13.19 -21.52 12.98
C ASP A 210 12.76 -20.05 13.04
N GLY A 211 11.56 -19.77 12.52
CA GLY A 211 11.04 -18.42 12.44
C GLY A 211 11.62 -17.56 11.29
N ASP A 212 12.49 -18.12 10.44
CA ASP A 212 12.90 -17.44 9.22
C ASP A 212 11.71 -17.20 8.31
N VAL A 213 11.71 -16.07 7.61
CA VAL A 213 10.72 -15.73 6.59
C VAL A 213 11.44 -15.58 5.26
N PHE A 214 11.05 -16.41 4.30
CA PHE A 214 11.59 -16.38 2.94
C PHE A 214 10.88 -15.30 2.12
N VAL A 215 11.64 -14.51 1.38
CA VAL A 215 11.12 -13.64 0.32
C VAL A 215 11.38 -14.35 -1.01
N LEU A 216 10.33 -14.91 -1.60
CA LEU A 216 10.40 -15.73 -2.81
C LEU A 216 9.80 -14.99 -4.00
N PHE A 217 10.41 -15.17 -5.16
CA PHE A 217 9.86 -14.77 -6.45
C PHE A 217 9.57 -16.01 -7.29
N GLY A 218 8.41 -16.05 -7.92
CA GLY A 218 8.01 -17.10 -8.84
C GLY A 218 6.54 -17.02 -9.23
N LYS A 219 6.07 -18.04 -9.95
CA LYS A 219 4.64 -18.15 -10.27
C LYS A 219 3.87 -18.57 -9.03
N GLU A 220 2.64 -18.12 -8.94
CA GLU A 220 1.73 -18.41 -7.81
C GLU A 220 1.65 -19.91 -7.52
N HIS A 221 1.38 -20.74 -8.53
CA HIS A 221 1.25 -22.19 -8.36
C HIS A 221 2.56 -22.86 -7.91
N ASP A 222 3.73 -22.32 -8.26
CA ASP A 222 5.03 -22.87 -7.83
C ASP A 222 5.28 -22.54 -6.35
N ILE A 223 4.88 -21.35 -5.89
CA ILE A 223 4.93 -20.97 -4.47
C ILE A 223 3.98 -21.84 -3.64
N ASP A 224 2.74 -22.03 -4.10
CA ASP A 224 1.76 -22.87 -3.42
C ASP A 224 2.21 -24.33 -3.33
N ASN A 225 2.80 -24.85 -4.42
CA ASN A 225 3.35 -26.20 -4.43
C ASN A 225 4.54 -26.33 -3.47
N PHE A 226 5.43 -25.34 -3.44
CA PHE A 226 6.55 -25.32 -2.50
C PHE A 226 6.07 -25.37 -1.05
N ILE A 227 5.07 -24.58 -0.69
CA ILE A 227 4.46 -24.60 0.64
C ILE A 227 3.88 -26.00 0.94
N LYS A 228 3.04 -26.53 0.05
CA LYS A 228 2.36 -27.83 0.25
C LYS A 228 3.31 -29.02 0.42
N ILE A 229 4.42 -29.06 -0.34
CA ILE A 229 5.38 -30.17 -0.28
C ILE A 229 6.18 -30.13 1.01
N ASN A 230 6.43 -28.94 1.57
CA ASN A 230 7.30 -28.74 2.71
C ASN A 230 6.56 -28.50 4.04
N LEU A 231 5.23 -28.48 4.03
CA LEU A 231 4.39 -28.59 5.25
C LEU A 231 4.43 -30.03 5.76
#